data_dda56351679121c4e331d8efae3b92c4
#
_entry.id   dda56351679121c4e331d8efae3b92c4
#
_cell.length_a   1.000
_cell.length_b   1.000
_cell.length_c   1.000
_cell.angle_alpha   90.00
_cell.angle_beta   90.00
_cell.angle_gamma   90.00
#
_symmetry.space_group_name_H-M   'P 1'
#
loop_
_entity.id
_entity.type
_entity.pdbx_description
1 polymer ?
#
loop_
_entity_poly.entity_id
_entity_poly.type
_entity_poly.pdbx_seq_one_letter_code
_entity_poly.pdbx_strand_id
1 'polypeptide(L)'
;MMRLLLPLMAVMANASAMAADPADVPTRHALALYGEPALHEDFSHFPHTNPDAPVGGTLTRAATGSSFDSTNPYIVQGTPAAGLGNTYDTLLTRNPNEPFTMYGLLASGIRLDPQRHWVEFDLDPRARFHDGTPVTAEDVLFSFKTLTEKGQPLYGAYYAGVADVRAVDEDTVHFDLAGSESRELPLILGQMPVLPAHYWQDRDFTQPTRDALLGSGPYRIAEVDPGRRIVYERVDDYWGRDLPVNRGRHNIDRLIFDYYRDASVAMEAFKAGNLDFRIGSTARNWATGYDFPAANDGFVKRLEIPDGQPAGMQAYVMNLRRDKFQDVRLREALNLAFDFEWLNKNLFYGAYQRTHSYFANSEMAAEGLPSDAELALLEPHRDALPERVFDSPLPIDMPEEPRARLRRAHELLTEAGYTYRDGQLITPDGEPLRLEVLLHDTRFERIVHPLLRNLKRLGIQGKIRVVDVNQYLNRRGNFDFDIIVGSFPQSASPGNEQREFWGSKYAHAPQSSNLIGLENPVIDDLVERLIAADTRAELDTAAQALDRVLRWGFYVIPQWHLPGTRLAFWDKFGWKEPFPEYGLDLDAWWVDPQRATQVEARQNGN
;
A
#
# COMPACT_ATOMS: atom_id res chain seq x y z
N MET A 1 -38.22 -16.59 -64.53
CA MET A 1 -36.85 -16.87 -64.13
C MET A 1 -36.60 -16.09 -62.84
N MET A 2 -36.79 -16.77 -61.70
CA MET A 2 -36.69 -16.18 -60.37
C MET A 2 -35.42 -16.75 -59.72
N ARG A 3 -34.38 -15.88 -59.50
CA ARG A 3 -33.14 -16.31 -58.87
C ARG A 3 -33.32 -16.16 -57.34
N LEU A 4 -33.34 -17.30 -56.65
CA LEU A 4 -33.19 -17.34 -55.18
C LEU A 4 -31.76 -16.99 -54.82
N LEU A 5 -31.58 -15.94 -54.00
CA LEU A 5 -30.37 -15.64 -53.25
C LEU A 5 -30.50 -16.30 -51.88
N LEU A 6 -29.68 -17.30 -51.58
CA LEU A 6 -29.46 -17.80 -50.22
C LEU A 6 -28.50 -16.85 -49.50
N PRO A 7 -28.76 -16.48 -48.26
CA PRO A 7 -27.76 -15.81 -47.43
C PRO A 7 -26.78 -16.83 -46.86
N LEU A 8 -25.51 -16.61 -47.10
CA LEU A 8 -24.38 -17.30 -46.47
C LEU A 8 -24.27 -16.84 -45.01
N MET A 9 -24.75 -17.66 -44.06
CA MET A 9 -24.45 -17.44 -42.62
C MET A 9 -22.97 -17.80 -42.39
N ALA A 10 -22.15 -16.80 -42.16
CA ALA A 10 -20.82 -16.98 -41.58
C ALA A 10 -20.98 -17.37 -40.10
N VAL A 11 -20.80 -18.64 -39.80
CA VAL A 11 -20.60 -19.11 -38.42
C VAL A 11 -19.21 -18.64 -38.00
N MET A 12 -19.13 -17.57 -37.24
CA MET A 12 -17.93 -17.27 -36.48
C MET A 12 -17.79 -18.34 -35.38
N ALA A 13 -16.92 -19.30 -35.59
CA ALA A 13 -16.46 -20.19 -34.55
C ALA A 13 -15.62 -19.34 -33.57
N ASN A 14 -16.17 -19.05 -32.40
CA ASN A 14 -15.36 -18.66 -31.25
C ASN A 14 -14.47 -19.86 -30.92
N ALA A 15 -13.25 -19.88 -31.42
CA ALA A 15 -12.22 -20.75 -30.90
C ALA A 15 -11.90 -20.24 -29.49
N SER A 16 -12.51 -20.83 -28.47
CA SER A 16 -11.98 -20.74 -27.11
C SER A 16 -10.53 -21.21 -27.18
N ALA A 17 -9.57 -20.32 -26.97
CA ALA A 17 -8.17 -20.71 -26.89
C ALA A 17 -8.07 -21.75 -25.75
N MET A 18 -7.64 -22.96 -26.07
CA MET A 18 -7.39 -24.00 -25.07
C MET A 18 -6.14 -23.62 -24.28
N ALA A 19 -6.15 -23.91 -22.97
CA ALA A 19 -4.97 -23.78 -22.12
C ALA A 19 -3.78 -24.52 -22.75
N ALA A 20 -2.58 -23.94 -22.69
CA ALA A 20 -1.37 -24.58 -23.18
C ALA A 20 -1.03 -25.82 -22.32
N ASP A 21 -0.41 -26.82 -22.94
CA ASP A 21 0.16 -27.94 -22.15
C ASP A 21 1.36 -27.40 -21.34
N PRO A 22 1.41 -27.65 -20.02
CA PRO A 22 2.53 -27.22 -19.19
C PRO A 22 3.90 -27.64 -19.71
N ALA A 23 4.00 -28.79 -20.39
CA ALA A 23 5.22 -29.29 -20.99
C ALA A 23 5.74 -28.40 -22.16
N ASP A 24 4.86 -27.65 -22.81
CA ASP A 24 5.19 -26.77 -23.93
C ASP A 24 5.49 -25.32 -23.47
N VAL A 25 5.27 -24.98 -22.20
CA VAL A 25 5.50 -23.65 -21.66
C VAL A 25 6.91 -23.57 -21.06
N PRO A 26 7.73 -22.56 -21.45
CA PRO A 26 9.09 -22.43 -20.92
C PRO A 26 9.08 -22.10 -19.43
N THR A 27 9.95 -22.75 -18.67
CA THR A 27 10.20 -22.45 -17.27
C THR A 27 10.96 -21.13 -17.15
N ARG A 28 10.54 -20.27 -16.21
CA ARG A 28 11.10 -18.95 -15.92
C ARG A 28 11.62 -18.90 -14.49
N HIS A 29 12.62 -18.05 -14.23
CA HIS A 29 13.18 -17.80 -12.90
C HIS A 29 12.43 -16.69 -12.13
N ALA A 30 11.59 -15.94 -12.81
CA ALA A 30 10.84 -14.82 -12.27
C ALA A 30 9.52 -14.64 -13.02
N LEU A 31 8.57 -13.97 -12.39
CA LEU A 31 7.28 -13.63 -12.96
C LEU A 31 7.09 -12.12 -12.94
N ALA A 32 6.94 -11.51 -14.10
CA ALA A 32 6.63 -10.09 -14.27
C ALA A 32 5.15 -9.91 -14.65
N LEU A 33 4.50 -8.92 -14.05
CA LEU A 33 3.12 -8.54 -14.39
C LEU A 33 3.07 -7.87 -15.77
N TYR A 34 4.07 -7.07 -16.07
CA TYR A 34 4.26 -6.36 -17.34
C TYR A 34 5.67 -6.58 -17.87
N GLY A 35 5.79 -6.89 -19.16
CA GLY A 35 7.09 -7.07 -19.80
C GLY A 35 7.87 -8.30 -19.33
N GLU A 36 9.18 -8.17 -19.30
CA GLU A 36 10.11 -9.22 -18.85
C GLU A 36 10.85 -8.75 -17.57
N PRO A 37 11.29 -9.68 -16.70
CA PRO A 37 12.12 -9.35 -15.55
C PRO A 37 13.37 -8.59 -15.94
N ALA A 38 13.75 -7.56 -15.18
CA ALA A 38 14.96 -6.78 -15.47
C ALA A 38 16.26 -7.54 -15.18
N LEU A 39 16.23 -8.48 -14.23
CA LEU A 39 17.39 -9.32 -13.94
C LEU A 39 17.32 -10.61 -14.76
N HIS A 40 18.39 -10.92 -15.44
CA HIS A 40 18.55 -12.17 -16.19
C HIS A 40 18.62 -13.39 -15.25
N GLU A 41 18.30 -14.59 -15.75
CA GLU A 41 18.25 -15.82 -14.95
C GLU A 41 19.54 -16.19 -14.20
N ASP A 42 20.69 -15.73 -14.69
CA ASP A 42 22.01 -15.95 -14.09
C ASP A 42 22.49 -14.80 -13.18
N PHE A 43 21.58 -13.89 -12.76
CA PHE A 43 21.95 -12.82 -11.84
C PHE A 43 22.53 -13.39 -10.53
N SER A 44 23.53 -12.70 -9.98
CA SER A 44 24.28 -13.20 -8.82
C SER A 44 23.70 -12.76 -7.47
N HIS A 45 23.07 -11.60 -7.42
CA HIS A 45 22.42 -11.00 -6.23
C HIS A 45 21.60 -9.78 -6.66
N PHE A 46 20.69 -9.32 -5.82
CA PHE A 46 19.97 -8.08 -6.08
C PHE A 46 20.91 -6.87 -6.09
N PRO A 47 20.70 -5.87 -6.98
CA PRO A 47 21.63 -4.74 -7.15
C PRO A 47 21.89 -3.92 -5.87
N HIS A 48 20.91 -3.83 -4.97
CA HIS A 48 20.98 -3.07 -3.73
C HIS A 48 21.60 -3.86 -2.55
N THR A 49 21.95 -5.13 -2.73
CA THR A 49 22.57 -5.96 -1.68
C THR A 49 24.09 -5.97 -1.77
N ASN A 50 24.77 -6.22 -0.66
CA ASN A 50 26.20 -6.44 -0.59
C ASN A 50 26.50 -7.90 -0.25
N PRO A 51 26.94 -8.75 -1.23
CA PRO A 51 27.22 -10.16 -0.96
C PRO A 51 28.35 -10.40 0.06
N ASP A 52 29.21 -9.40 0.27
CA ASP A 52 30.33 -9.45 1.22
C ASP A 52 29.99 -8.74 2.54
N ALA A 53 28.71 -8.46 2.80
CA ALA A 53 28.30 -7.82 4.05
C ALA A 53 28.69 -8.67 5.27
N PRO A 54 29.22 -8.04 6.33
CA PRO A 54 29.45 -8.75 7.59
C PRO A 54 28.17 -9.37 8.12
N VAL A 55 28.27 -10.60 8.59
CA VAL A 55 27.16 -11.29 9.26
C VAL A 55 27.37 -11.19 10.77
N GLY A 56 26.33 -10.83 11.51
CA GLY A 56 26.39 -10.72 12.96
C GLY A 56 25.62 -9.57 13.57
N GLY A 57 25.65 -9.51 14.89
CA GLY A 57 25.10 -8.39 15.67
C GLY A 57 23.60 -8.47 15.92
N THR A 58 23.07 -7.39 16.47
CA THR A 58 21.68 -7.32 16.92
C THR A 58 21.00 -6.03 16.43
N LEU A 59 19.75 -6.17 16.03
CA LEU A 59 18.84 -5.06 15.74
C LEU A 59 17.66 -5.10 16.70
N THR A 60 17.56 -4.08 17.58
CA THR A 60 16.43 -3.90 18.49
C THR A 60 15.50 -2.80 18.01
N ARG A 61 14.22 -3.14 17.81
CA ARG A 61 13.18 -2.22 17.34
C ARG A 61 12.01 -2.15 18.33
N ALA A 62 11.31 -1.04 18.32
CA ALA A 62 10.05 -0.92 19.03
C ALA A 62 8.89 -1.50 18.22
N ALA A 63 8.05 -2.31 18.88
CA ALA A 63 6.67 -2.52 18.49
C ALA A 63 5.80 -1.61 19.37
N THR A 64 5.03 -0.69 18.75
CA THR A 64 4.22 0.28 19.50
C THR A 64 2.73 -0.01 19.33
N GLY A 65 1.95 0.20 20.39
CA GLY A 65 0.50 0.02 20.42
C GLY A 65 0.05 -1.08 21.36
N SER A 66 -0.62 -2.12 20.81
CA SER A 66 -1.07 -3.27 21.59
C SER A 66 0.08 -4.26 21.86
N SER A 67 -0.05 -5.04 22.94
CA SER A 67 0.79 -6.21 23.15
C SER A 67 0.41 -7.33 22.16
N PHE A 68 1.23 -8.38 22.06
CA PHE A 68 0.89 -9.59 21.30
C PHE A 68 0.52 -10.74 22.23
N ASP A 69 -0.27 -11.68 21.71
CA ASP A 69 -0.65 -12.92 22.39
C ASP A 69 -0.59 -14.16 21.47
N SER A 70 -0.19 -13.96 20.21
CA SER A 70 -0.04 -15.04 19.23
C SER A 70 1.25 -14.92 18.43
N THR A 71 1.87 -16.08 18.15
CA THR A 71 2.95 -16.27 17.19
C THR A 71 2.42 -16.75 15.82
N ASN A 72 1.10 -16.97 15.68
CA ASN A 72 0.47 -17.28 14.40
C ASN A 72 -0.12 -15.99 13.78
N PRO A 73 0.47 -15.46 12.67
CA PRO A 73 0.00 -14.23 12.06
C PRO A 73 -1.19 -14.43 11.10
N TYR A 74 -1.58 -15.65 10.82
CA TYR A 74 -2.50 -15.99 9.73
C TYR A 74 -3.95 -16.17 10.17
N ILE A 75 -4.23 -16.14 11.47
CA ILE A 75 -5.56 -16.40 12.03
C ILE A 75 -6.30 -15.10 12.42
N VAL A 76 -7.62 -15.21 12.57
CA VAL A 76 -8.48 -14.09 12.97
C VAL A 76 -8.34 -13.73 14.44
N GLN A 77 -8.15 -14.75 15.30
CA GLN A 77 -8.09 -14.57 16.75
C GLN A 77 -6.67 -14.23 17.21
N GLY A 78 -6.59 -13.40 18.24
CA GLY A 78 -5.32 -12.98 18.81
C GLY A 78 -4.67 -11.78 18.09
N THR A 79 -3.61 -11.29 18.70
CA THR A 79 -2.76 -10.23 18.17
C THR A 79 -1.40 -10.80 17.86
N PRO A 80 -0.99 -10.87 16.57
CA PRO A 80 0.27 -11.50 16.20
C PRO A 80 1.47 -10.67 16.65
N ALA A 81 2.57 -11.37 16.95
CA ALA A 81 3.85 -10.74 17.26
C ALA A 81 4.44 -10.03 16.03
N ALA A 82 5.21 -8.97 16.26
CA ALA A 82 5.96 -8.28 15.21
C ALA A 82 7.11 -9.16 14.67
N GLY A 83 7.39 -9.10 13.36
CA GLY A 83 8.54 -9.76 12.75
C GLY A 83 8.31 -11.19 12.28
N LEU A 84 7.13 -11.77 12.46
CA LEU A 84 6.83 -13.17 12.11
C LEU A 84 7.01 -13.50 10.62
N GLY A 85 6.93 -12.51 9.72
CA GLY A 85 7.18 -12.72 8.28
C GLY A 85 8.58 -13.23 7.95
N ASN A 86 9.55 -13.09 8.85
CA ASN A 86 10.91 -13.58 8.64
C ASN A 86 11.08 -15.09 8.91
N THR A 87 10.03 -15.77 9.40
CA THR A 87 10.09 -17.18 9.81
C THR A 87 9.63 -18.15 8.73
N TYR A 88 8.96 -17.66 7.70
CA TYR A 88 8.44 -18.48 6.61
C TYR A 88 8.93 -17.97 5.26
N ASP A 89 9.30 -18.88 4.38
CA ASP A 89 9.51 -18.57 2.98
C ASP A 89 8.19 -18.59 2.21
N THR A 90 8.19 -17.87 1.10
CA THR A 90 7.13 -17.83 0.10
C THR A 90 7.60 -18.47 -1.19
N LEU A 91 6.70 -18.78 -2.11
CA LEU A 91 7.09 -19.35 -3.40
C LEU A 91 8.02 -18.40 -4.17
N LEU A 92 7.71 -17.09 -4.16
CA LEU A 92 8.49 -16.04 -4.82
C LEU A 92 8.82 -14.93 -3.83
N THR A 93 9.87 -14.15 -4.11
CA THR A 93 10.26 -12.97 -3.33
C THR A 93 10.30 -11.72 -4.20
N ARG A 94 10.12 -10.55 -3.57
CA ARG A 94 10.11 -9.25 -4.24
C ARG A 94 11.52 -8.69 -4.41
N ASN A 95 11.72 -7.98 -5.52
CA ASN A 95 12.81 -7.05 -5.70
C ASN A 95 12.28 -5.62 -5.54
N PRO A 96 12.69 -4.83 -4.53
CA PRO A 96 12.18 -3.47 -4.35
C PRO A 96 12.64 -2.46 -5.42
N ASN A 97 13.41 -2.89 -6.42
CA ASN A 97 13.66 -2.12 -7.64
C ASN A 97 12.70 -2.46 -8.78
N GLU A 98 11.85 -3.47 -8.62
CA GLU A 98 10.91 -3.94 -9.64
C GLU A 98 9.55 -4.27 -9.01
N PRO A 99 8.68 -3.29 -8.82
CA PRO A 99 7.44 -3.47 -8.06
C PRO A 99 6.44 -4.45 -8.71
N PHE A 100 6.64 -4.78 -10.00
CA PHE A 100 5.77 -5.66 -10.79
C PHE A 100 6.36 -7.03 -11.05
N THR A 101 7.52 -7.35 -10.48
CA THR A 101 8.25 -8.59 -10.72
C THR A 101 8.55 -9.28 -9.40
N MET A 102 8.38 -10.59 -9.39
CA MET A 102 8.81 -11.44 -8.29
C MET A 102 9.73 -12.54 -8.80
N TYR A 103 10.74 -12.83 -8.03
CA TYR A 103 11.80 -13.80 -8.33
C TYR A 103 11.61 -15.07 -7.52
N GLY A 104 12.04 -16.21 -8.06
CA GLY A 104 11.95 -17.48 -7.39
C GLY A 104 12.65 -17.49 -6.02
N LEU A 105 11.97 -18.03 -5.01
CA LEU A 105 12.51 -18.30 -3.67
C LEU A 105 12.36 -19.79 -3.36
N LEU A 106 11.21 -20.25 -2.83
CA LEU A 106 10.92 -21.69 -2.77
C LEU A 106 10.74 -22.28 -4.16
N ALA A 107 10.17 -21.52 -5.08
CA ALA A 107 10.06 -21.94 -6.47
C ALA A 107 11.38 -21.68 -7.23
N SER A 108 12.01 -22.73 -7.71
CA SER A 108 13.17 -22.65 -8.62
C SER A 108 12.78 -22.45 -10.07
N GLY A 109 11.51 -22.75 -10.42
CA GLY A 109 10.94 -22.61 -11.75
C GLY A 109 9.48 -22.22 -11.70
N ILE A 110 9.06 -21.43 -12.71
CA ILE A 110 7.68 -20.95 -12.83
C ILE A 110 7.23 -21.17 -14.27
N ARG A 111 6.10 -21.80 -14.47
CA ARG A 111 5.41 -21.90 -15.77
C ARG A 111 4.06 -21.22 -15.65
N LEU A 112 3.77 -20.29 -16.53
CA LEU A 112 2.50 -19.58 -16.60
C LEU A 112 1.90 -19.76 -17.99
N ASP A 113 0.67 -20.26 -18.06
CA ASP A 113 -0.10 -20.31 -19.31
C ASP A 113 -0.19 -18.92 -19.95
N PRO A 114 0.13 -18.76 -21.25
CA PRO A 114 0.02 -17.47 -21.93
C PRO A 114 -1.37 -16.82 -21.84
N GLN A 115 -2.43 -17.63 -21.74
CA GLN A 115 -3.82 -17.19 -21.53
C GLN A 115 -4.22 -17.12 -20.05
N ARG A 116 -3.29 -17.47 -19.13
CA ARG A 116 -3.48 -17.41 -17.67
C ARG A 116 -4.61 -18.30 -17.15
N HIS A 117 -4.78 -19.48 -17.75
CA HIS A 117 -5.69 -20.48 -17.20
C HIS A 117 -5.07 -21.28 -16.06
N TRP A 118 -3.74 -21.30 -15.95
CA TRP A 118 -3.02 -22.00 -14.91
C TRP A 118 -1.64 -21.38 -14.65
N VAL A 119 -1.09 -21.67 -13.47
CA VAL A 119 0.32 -21.42 -13.12
C VAL A 119 0.87 -22.63 -12.37
N GLU A 120 2.12 -23.00 -12.69
CA GLU A 120 2.89 -24.03 -11.98
C GLU A 120 4.13 -23.45 -11.35
N PHE A 121 4.47 -24.00 -10.17
CA PHE A 121 5.70 -23.69 -9.46
C PHE A 121 6.46 -24.99 -9.21
N ASP A 122 7.72 -25.05 -9.66
CA ASP A 122 8.65 -26.12 -9.40
C ASP A 122 9.49 -25.74 -8.17
N LEU A 123 9.39 -26.48 -7.08
CA LEU A 123 10.07 -26.19 -5.82
C LEU A 123 11.57 -26.50 -5.91
N ASP A 124 12.39 -25.75 -5.18
CA ASP A 124 13.82 -26.03 -5.07
C ASP A 124 14.02 -27.30 -4.20
N PRO A 125 14.66 -28.35 -4.71
CA PRO A 125 14.84 -29.61 -3.96
C PRO A 125 15.72 -29.46 -2.71
N ARG A 126 16.37 -28.32 -2.52
CA ARG A 126 17.14 -27.98 -1.32
C ARG A 126 16.27 -27.40 -0.21
N ALA A 127 15.06 -26.95 -0.54
CA ALA A 127 14.15 -26.28 0.39
C ALA A 127 13.77 -27.20 1.56
N ARG A 128 13.89 -26.69 2.78
CA ARG A 128 13.56 -27.44 4.00
C ARG A 128 13.12 -26.52 5.12
N PHE A 129 12.31 -27.08 6.00
CA PHE A 129 11.94 -26.46 7.27
C PHE A 129 13.11 -26.49 8.27
N HIS A 130 13.00 -25.74 9.37
CA HIS A 130 14.04 -25.62 10.40
C HIS A 130 14.34 -26.95 11.13
N ASP A 131 13.48 -27.94 11.04
CA ASP A 131 13.71 -29.30 11.56
C ASP A 131 14.41 -30.23 10.56
N GLY A 132 14.73 -29.73 9.37
CA GLY A 132 15.37 -30.45 8.30
C GLY A 132 14.42 -31.21 7.37
N THR A 133 13.11 -31.23 7.62
CA THR A 133 12.12 -31.84 6.73
C THR A 133 12.06 -31.09 5.39
N PRO A 134 12.07 -31.76 4.23
CA PRO A 134 11.91 -31.12 2.92
C PRO A 134 10.59 -30.35 2.81
N VAL A 135 10.60 -29.24 2.07
CA VAL A 135 9.39 -28.57 1.65
C VAL A 135 8.89 -29.22 0.36
N THR A 136 7.63 -29.63 0.32
CA THR A 136 7.04 -30.37 -0.79
C THR A 136 5.80 -29.68 -1.37
N ALA A 137 5.33 -30.13 -2.54
CA ALA A 137 4.08 -29.67 -3.14
C ALA A 137 2.87 -29.90 -2.21
N GLU A 138 2.89 -30.95 -1.37
CA GLU A 138 1.83 -31.19 -0.38
C GLU A 138 1.79 -30.11 0.72
N ASP A 139 2.94 -29.53 1.11
CA ASP A 139 2.97 -28.39 2.04
C ASP A 139 2.37 -27.14 1.42
N VAL A 140 2.55 -26.93 0.12
CA VAL A 140 1.92 -25.82 -0.64
C VAL A 140 0.40 -26.03 -0.70
N LEU A 141 -0.06 -27.25 -1.02
CA LEU A 141 -1.49 -27.61 -0.99
C LEU A 141 -2.10 -27.38 0.39
N PHE A 142 -1.41 -27.87 1.42
CA PHE A 142 -1.84 -27.71 2.80
C PHE A 142 -1.97 -26.23 3.16
N SER A 143 -0.97 -25.41 2.78
CA SER A 143 -0.95 -23.97 3.04
C SER A 143 -2.11 -23.27 2.37
N PHE A 144 -2.33 -23.53 1.09
CA PHE A 144 -3.45 -22.94 0.34
C PHE A 144 -4.80 -23.26 1.00
N LYS A 145 -5.08 -24.53 1.28
CA LYS A 145 -6.33 -24.95 1.94
C LYS A 145 -6.48 -24.36 3.33
N THR A 146 -5.41 -24.41 4.13
CA THR A 146 -5.45 -23.93 5.51
C THR A 146 -5.67 -22.41 5.57
N LEU A 147 -4.99 -21.64 4.73
CA LEU A 147 -5.14 -20.21 4.68
C LEU A 147 -6.52 -19.78 4.17
N THR A 148 -7.05 -20.45 3.15
CA THR A 148 -8.36 -20.11 2.57
C THR A 148 -9.53 -20.53 3.49
N GLU A 149 -9.44 -21.68 4.17
CA GLU A 149 -10.53 -22.23 4.97
C GLU A 149 -10.49 -21.78 6.43
N LYS A 150 -9.30 -21.60 7.00
CA LYS A 150 -9.07 -21.38 8.44
C LYS A 150 -8.33 -20.09 8.75
N GLY A 151 -7.74 -19.45 7.74
CA GLY A 151 -6.99 -18.21 7.88
C GLY A 151 -7.90 -16.98 8.01
N GLN A 152 -7.28 -15.81 8.00
CA GLN A 152 -8.00 -14.54 7.93
C GLN A 152 -8.83 -14.47 6.62
N PRO A 153 -10.03 -13.87 6.62
CA PRO A 153 -10.91 -13.75 5.43
C PRO A 153 -10.21 -13.16 4.20
N LEU A 154 -9.16 -12.37 4.42
CA LEU A 154 -8.30 -11.80 3.40
C LEU A 154 -7.73 -12.86 2.43
N TYR A 155 -7.30 -14.02 2.94
CA TYR A 155 -6.75 -15.09 2.11
C TYR A 155 -7.80 -15.71 1.18
N GLY A 156 -9.03 -15.92 1.68
CA GLY A 156 -10.13 -16.35 0.85
C GLY A 156 -10.45 -15.37 -0.29
N ALA A 157 -10.33 -14.06 -0.02
CA ALA A 157 -10.52 -13.03 -1.05
C ALA A 157 -9.35 -12.98 -2.05
N TYR A 158 -8.12 -13.08 -1.59
CA TYR A 158 -6.93 -13.04 -2.46
C TYR A 158 -6.86 -14.23 -3.42
N TYR A 159 -7.26 -15.41 -2.96
CA TYR A 159 -7.17 -16.65 -3.75
C TYR A 159 -8.50 -17.07 -4.40
N ALA A 160 -9.53 -16.20 -4.36
CA ALA A 160 -10.86 -16.50 -4.90
C ALA A 160 -10.88 -16.86 -6.41
N GLY A 161 -9.86 -16.40 -7.16
CA GLY A 161 -9.69 -16.73 -8.57
C GLY A 161 -9.03 -18.10 -8.84
N VAL A 162 -8.69 -18.89 -7.82
CA VAL A 162 -8.17 -20.25 -7.99
C VAL A 162 -9.33 -21.23 -8.05
N ALA A 163 -9.42 -21.97 -9.15
CA ALA A 163 -10.47 -22.97 -9.36
C ALA A 163 -10.11 -24.33 -8.74
N ASP A 164 -8.84 -24.73 -8.84
CA ASP A 164 -8.32 -25.98 -8.26
C ASP A 164 -6.81 -25.85 -8.00
N VAL A 165 -6.31 -26.67 -7.09
CA VAL A 165 -4.89 -26.78 -6.78
C VAL A 165 -4.52 -28.24 -6.57
N ARG A 166 -3.41 -28.70 -7.16
CA ARG A 166 -2.93 -30.08 -7.05
C ARG A 166 -1.41 -30.18 -7.06
N ALA A 167 -0.88 -31.18 -6.36
CA ALA A 167 0.49 -31.63 -6.55
C ALA A 167 0.55 -32.44 -7.86
N VAL A 168 1.46 -32.06 -8.75
CA VAL A 168 1.73 -32.82 -9.97
C VAL A 168 2.66 -33.98 -9.64
N ASP A 169 3.67 -33.69 -8.83
CA ASP A 169 4.62 -34.63 -8.22
C ASP A 169 5.08 -34.10 -6.86
N GLU A 170 6.20 -34.60 -6.31
CA GLU A 170 6.71 -34.20 -5.00
C GLU A 170 7.15 -32.72 -4.95
N ASP A 171 7.63 -32.19 -6.08
CA ASP A 171 8.23 -30.85 -6.14
C ASP A 171 7.43 -29.86 -7.01
N THR A 172 6.37 -30.28 -7.70
CA THR A 172 5.60 -29.41 -8.60
C THR A 172 4.17 -29.23 -8.13
N VAL A 173 3.77 -27.96 -7.94
CA VAL A 173 2.39 -27.59 -7.64
C VAL A 173 1.74 -26.84 -8.80
N HIS A 174 0.52 -27.21 -9.14
CA HIS A 174 -0.28 -26.64 -10.21
C HIS A 174 -1.53 -25.96 -9.65
N PHE A 175 -1.78 -24.74 -10.10
CA PHE A 175 -2.99 -23.97 -9.79
C PHE A 175 -3.79 -23.73 -11.06
N ASP A 176 -5.01 -24.24 -11.12
CA ASP A 176 -5.98 -23.88 -12.15
C ASP A 176 -6.64 -22.55 -11.78
N LEU A 177 -6.63 -21.59 -12.70
CA LEU A 177 -7.19 -20.26 -12.49
C LEU A 177 -8.57 -20.16 -13.14
N ALA A 178 -9.54 -19.57 -12.42
CA ALA A 178 -10.95 -19.52 -12.83
C ALA A 178 -11.23 -18.56 -14.00
N GLY A 179 -10.20 -17.94 -14.58
CA GLY A 179 -10.27 -17.04 -15.73
C GLY A 179 -9.13 -16.05 -15.77
N SER A 180 -8.98 -15.39 -16.91
CA SER A 180 -7.89 -14.41 -17.15
C SER A 180 -8.10 -13.04 -16.47
N GLU A 181 -9.16 -12.87 -15.68
CA GLU A 181 -9.57 -11.57 -15.14
C GLU A 181 -8.61 -10.98 -14.11
N SER A 182 -7.82 -11.82 -13.43
CA SER A 182 -6.82 -11.33 -12.47
C SER A 182 -5.40 -11.60 -12.94
N ARG A 183 -4.78 -10.59 -13.53
CA ARG A 183 -3.36 -10.65 -13.93
C ARG A 183 -2.40 -10.83 -12.76
N GLU A 184 -2.79 -10.33 -11.59
CA GLU A 184 -1.97 -10.32 -10.38
C GLU A 184 -2.02 -11.66 -9.64
N LEU A 185 -3.02 -12.50 -9.89
CA LEU A 185 -3.23 -13.73 -9.12
C LEU A 185 -1.99 -14.66 -9.08
N PRO A 186 -1.25 -14.89 -10.17
CA PRO A 186 -0.02 -15.67 -10.12
C PRO A 186 1.06 -15.07 -9.19
N LEU A 187 1.19 -13.74 -9.17
CA LEU A 187 2.10 -13.03 -8.26
C LEU A 187 1.60 -13.08 -6.81
N ILE A 188 0.29 -13.00 -6.60
CA ILE A 188 -0.34 -13.12 -5.28
C ILE A 188 -0.11 -14.53 -4.72
N LEU A 189 -0.26 -15.57 -5.54
CA LEU A 189 0.08 -16.95 -5.18
C LEU A 189 1.57 -17.09 -4.85
N GLY A 190 2.44 -16.42 -5.60
CA GLY A 190 3.88 -16.37 -5.31
C GLY A 190 4.22 -15.82 -3.92
N GLN A 191 3.36 -14.99 -3.34
CA GLN A 191 3.54 -14.41 -1.99
C GLN A 191 2.96 -15.28 -0.87
N MET A 192 2.40 -16.43 -1.21
CA MET A 192 1.81 -17.33 -0.21
C MET A 192 2.90 -17.93 0.69
N PRO A 193 2.81 -17.80 2.01
CA PRO A 193 3.71 -18.48 2.93
C PRO A 193 3.46 -19.99 2.90
N VAL A 194 4.54 -20.76 2.85
CA VAL A 194 4.44 -22.24 2.87
C VAL A 194 4.60 -22.76 4.30
N LEU A 195 3.55 -23.43 4.78
CA LEU A 195 3.41 -23.93 6.13
C LEU A 195 3.76 -25.42 6.19
N PRO A 196 4.45 -25.90 7.26
CA PRO A 196 4.79 -27.31 7.40
C PRO A 196 3.54 -28.15 7.74
N ALA A 197 3.03 -28.92 6.79
CA ALA A 197 1.85 -29.77 6.97
C ALA A 197 2.02 -30.72 8.15
N HIS A 198 3.19 -31.38 8.28
CA HIS A 198 3.49 -32.33 9.35
C HIS A 198 3.47 -31.68 10.74
N TYR A 199 3.83 -30.41 10.89
CA TYR A 199 3.79 -29.70 12.16
C TYR A 199 2.36 -29.37 12.60
N TRP A 200 1.46 -29.07 11.63
CA TRP A 200 0.10 -28.64 11.92
C TRP A 200 -0.92 -29.79 12.01
N GLN A 201 -0.55 -31.04 11.65
CA GLN A 201 -1.47 -32.19 11.66
C GLN A 201 -2.14 -32.42 13.02
N ASP A 202 -1.40 -32.24 14.11
CA ASP A 202 -1.87 -32.48 15.47
C ASP A 202 -2.14 -31.17 16.25
N ARG A 203 -2.26 -30.05 15.56
CA ARG A 203 -2.45 -28.73 16.15
C ARG A 203 -3.67 -28.02 15.55
N ASP A 204 -4.40 -27.28 16.39
CA ASP A 204 -5.48 -26.43 15.90
C ASP A 204 -4.91 -25.11 15.36
N PHE A 205 -4.87 -24.99 14.04
CA PHE A 205 -4.37 -23.79 13.34
C PHE A 205 -5.11 -22.50 13.72
N THR A 206 -6.39 -22.61 14.12
CA THR A 206 -7.26 -21.45 14.38
C THR A 206 -7.04 -20.79 15.74
N GLN A 207 -6.31 -21.47 16.65
CA GLN A 207 -6.09 -20.98 18.00
C GLN A 207 -4.81 -20.14 18.11
N PRO A 208 -4.86 -19.01 18.84
CA PRO A 208 -3.66 -18.29 19.21
C PRO A 208 -2.68 -19.17 19.99
N THR A 209 -1.42 -19.10 19.66
CA THR A 209 -0.35 -19.82 20.35
C THR A 209 0.81 -18.88 20.66
N ARG A 210 1.61 -19.27 21.67
CA ARG A 210 2.86 -18.58 22.05
C ARG A 210 4.07 -19.48 21.82
N ASP A 211 3.87 -20.63 21.21
CA ASP A 211 4.96 -21.55 20.86
C ASP A 211 5.84 -20.93 19.76
N ALA A 212 7.11 -21.30 19.74
CA ALA A 212 7.97 -21.04 18.61
C ALA A 212 7.52 -21.92 17.44
N LEU A 213 6.84 -21.33 16.46
CA LEU A 213 6.32 -22.08 15.31
C LEU A 213 7.47 -22.54 14.42
N LEU A 214 7.31 -23.73 13.84
CA LEU A 214 8.22 -24.28 12.84
C LEU A 214 8.05 -23.51 11.53
N GLY A 215 9.14 -23.01 10.97
CA GLY A 215 9.20 -22.28 9.72
C GLY A 215 10.29 -22.80 8.79
N SER A 216 10.46 -22.15 7.65
CA SER A 216 11.48 -22.43 6.61
C SER A 216 12.41 -21.24 6.36
N GLY A 217 12.06 -20.08 6.90
CA GLY A 217 12.68 -18.80 6.57
C GLY A 217 14.05 -18.55 7.19
N PRO A 218 14.66 -17.39 6.91
CA PRO A 218 16.02 -17.06 7.36
C PRO A 218 16.14 -16.86 8.88
N TYR A 219 15.03 -16.68 9.59
CA TYR A 219 15.00 -16.54 11.05
C TYR A 219 14.03 -17.52 11.69
N ARG A 220 14.36 -17.92 12.92
CA ARG A 220 13.47 -18.68 13.79
C ARG A 220 13.18 -17.91 15.08
N ILE A 221 12.05 -18.20 15.71
CA ILE A 221 11.71 -17.61 17.00
C ILE A 221 12.62 -18.25 18.07
N ALA A 222 13.41 -17.42 18.76
CA ALA A 222 14.32 -17.84 19.82
C ALA A 222 13.73 -17.62 21.22
N GLU A 223 12.97 -16.52 21.43
CA GLU A 223 12.39 -16.18 22.72
C GLU A 223 11.03 -15.50 22.53
N VAL A 224 10.06 -15.88 23.34
CA VAL A 224 8.74 -15.27 23.44
C VAL A 224 8.48 -14.84 24.87
N ASP A 225 8.47 -13.52 25.13
CA ASP A 225 7.99 -12.93 26.39
C ASP A 225 6.67 -12.19 26.06
N PRO A 226 5.52 -12.83 26.30
CA PRO A 226 4.24 -12.38 25.77
C PRO A 226 3.90 -10.96 26.19
N GLY A 227 3.57 -10.14 25.19
CA GLY A 227 3.20 -8.75 25.38
C GLY A 227 4.35 -7.80 25.68
N ARG A 228 5.57 -8.30 25.78
CA ARG A 228 6.75 -7.51 26.14
C ARG A 228 7.88 -7.57 25.12
N ARG A 229 8.25 -8.79 24.69
CA ARG A 229 9.39 -9.00 23.79
C ARG A 229 9.21 -10.24 22.93
N ILE A 230 9.67 -10.20 21.69
CA ILE A 230 9.94 -11.38 20.87
C ILE A 230 11.34 -11.23 20.26
N VAL A 231 12.08 -12.35 20.21
CA VAL A 231 13.44 -12.43 19.69
C VAL A 231 13.47 -13.47 18.59
N TYR A 232 14.04 -13.07 17.47
CA TYR A 232 14.36 -13.98 16.37
C TYR A 232 15.87 -14.14 16.28
N GLU A 233 16.29 -15.33 15.94
CA GLU A 233 17.69 -15.67 15.69
C GLU A 233 17.82 -16.18 14.27
N ARG A 234 18.90 -15.73 13.60
CA ARG A 234 19.20 -16.17 12.24
C ARG A 234 19.49 -17.66 12.22
N VAL A 235 19.03 -18.33 11.17
CA VAL A 235 19.28 -19.75 10.94
C VAL A 235 20.60 -19.90 10.19
N ASP A 236 21.62 -20.48 10.84
CA ASP A 236 22.97 -20.57 10.30
C ASP A 236 23.08 -21.44 9.04
N ASP A 237 22.28 -22.51 9.00
CA ASP A 237 22.18 -23.46 7.89
C ASP A 237 20.91 -23.24 7.05
N TYR A 238 20.42 -22.02 7.01
CA TYR A 238 19.27 -21.65 6.17
C TYR A 238 19.48 -22.13 4.73
N TRP A 239 18.56 -22.94 4.24
CA TRP A 239 18.68 -23.61 2.94
C TRP A 239 18.82 -22.64 1.77
N GLY A 240 18.11 -21.50 1.84
CA GLY A 240 18.07 -20.48 0.79
C GLY A 240 19.15 -19.42 0.85
N ARG A 241 20.14 -19.53 1.75
CA ARG A 241 21.17 -18.53 2.01
C ARG A 241 21.95 -18.12 0.75
N ASP A 242 22.30 -19.09 -0.09
CA ASP A 242 23.14 -18.88 -1.27
C ASP A 242 22.33 -18.60 -2.56
N LEU A 243 21.00 -18.54 -2.46
CA LEU A 243 20.16 -18.14 -3.58
C LEU A 243 20.46 -16.69 -4.00
N PRO A 244 20.47 -16.37 -5.30
CA PRO A 244 20.72 -15.02 -5.78
C PRO A 244 19.86 -13.95 -5.12
N VAL A 245 18.60 -14.26 -4.82
CA VAL A 245 17.63 -13.39 -4.16
C VAL A 245 17.96 -13.09 -2.69
N ASN A 246 18.77 -13.93 -2.04
CA ASN A 246 19.13 -13.84 -0.62
C ASN A 246 20.58 -13.43 -0.37
N ARG A 247 21.44 -13.48 -1.38
CA ARG A 247 22.86 -13.11 -1.19
C ARG A 247 23.02 -11.66 -0.80
N GLY A 248 23.66 -11.43 0.35
CA GLY A 248 23.82 -10.10 0.95
C GLY A 248 22.56 -9.61 1.70
N ARG A 249 21.64 -10.50 2.04
CA ARG A 249 20.48 -10.26 2.89
C ARG A 249 20.54 -11.11 4.16
N HIS A 250 19.70 -10.77 5.14
CA HIS A 250 19.60 -11.49 6.41
C HIS A 250 20.92 -11.57 7.18
N ASN A 251 21.64 -10.45 7.19
CA ASN A 251 23.00 -10.37 7.74
C ASN A 251 23.04 -10.23 9.27
N ILE A 252 21.94 -9.91 9.91
CA ILE A 252 21.87 -9.62 11.35
C ILE A 252 21.51 -10.90 12.11
N ASP A 253 22.30 -11.26 13.14
CA ASP A 253 22.08 -12.53 13.87
C ASP A 253 20.81 -12.51 14.72
N ARG A 254 20.47 -11.37 15.33
CA ARG A 254 19.34 -11.28 16.24
C ARG A 254 18.45 -10.08 15.92
N LEU A 255 17.17 -10.34 15.72
CA LEU A 255 16.13 -9.31 15.58
C LEU A 255 15.30 -9.31 16.86
N ILE A 256 15.23 -8.18 17.56
CA ILE A 256 14.50 -8.01 18.81
C ILE A 256 13.39 -7.00 18.62
N PHE A 257 12.17 -7.35 18.98
CA PHE A 257 11.04 -6.43 19.02
C PHE A 257 10.60 -6.27 20.48
N ASP A 258 10.88 -5.08 21.05
CA ASP A 258 10.42 -4.67 22.37
C ASP A 258 9.10 -3.90 22.25
N TYR A 259 8.12 -4.31 23.05
CA TYR A 259 6.77 -3.75 23.01
C TYR A 259 6.64 -2.55 23.95
N TYR A 260 6.18 -1.45 23.39
CA TYR A 260 5.92 -0.21 24.11
C TYR A 260 4.46 0.21 23.91
N ARG A 261 3.79 0.49 25.04
CA ARG A 261 2.40 0.96 25.01
C ARG A 261 2.24 2.30 24.30
N ASP A 262 3.27 3.13 24.34
CA ASP A 262 3.24 4.52 23.91
C ASP A 262 4.48 4.87 23.09
N ALA A 263 4.27 5.56 21.96
CA ALA A 263 5.35 5.97 21.07
C ALA A 263 6.32 6.98 21.69
N SER A 264 5.89 7.75 22.70
CA SER A 264 6.77 8.67 23.41
C SER A 264 7.72 7.93 24.34
N VAL A 265 7.24 6.87 25.02
CA VAL A 265 8.10 5.99 25.83
C VAL A 265 9.12 5.27 24.94
N ALA A 266 8.69 4.77 23.77
CA ALA A 266 9.61 4.19 22.79
C ALA A 266 10.66 5.19 22.27
N MET A 267 10.30 6.49 22.17
CA MET A 267 11.27 7.54 21.82
C MET A 267 12.32 7.74 22.91
N GLU A 268 11.92 7.75 24.18
CA GLU A 268 12.88 7.86 25.30
C GLU A 268 13.75 6.60 25.42
N ALA A 269 13.20 5.41 25.16
CA ALA A 269 13.99 4.17 25.08
C ALA A 269 15.04 4.22 23.95
N PHE A 270 14.68 4.79 22.78
CA PHE A 270 15.62 5.01 21.68
C PHE A 270 16.74 5.98 22.08
N LYS A 271 16.41 7.09 22.72
CA LYS A 271 17.42 8.07 23.20
C LYS A 271 18.37 7.46 24.23
N ALA A 272 17.86 6.54 25.06
CA ALA A 272 18.65 5.82 26.05
C ALA A 272 19.52 4.69 25.48
N GLY A 273 19.42 4.40 24.17
CA GLY A 273 20.17 3.32 23.53
C GLY A 273 19.55 1.93 23.69
N ASN A 274 18.34 1.80 24.24
CA ASN A 274 17.64 0.52 24.37
C ASN A 274 17.00 0.05 23.07
N LEU A 275 16.85 0.93 22.11
CA LEU A 275 16.37 0.66 20.76
C LEU A 275 17.38 1.19 19.75
N ASP A 276 17.64 0.41 18.73
CA ASP A 276 18.63 0.75 17.71
C ASP A 276 18.06 1.57 16.55
N PHE A 277 16.76 1.39 16.26
CA PHE A 277 16.19 1.80 14.99
C PHE A 277 14.74 2.28 15.13
N ARG A 278 14.37 3.30 14.36
CA ARG A 278 13.02 3.83 14.25
C ARG A 278 12.68 4.13 12.79
N ILE A 279 11.54 3.65 12.34
CA ILE A 279 10.96 4.01 11.05
C ILE A 279 9.82 4.98 11.28
N GLY A 280 9.77 6.01 10.44
CA GLY A 280 8.74 7.03 10.46
C GLY A 280 8.77 7.88 11.73
N SER A 281 8.17 9.02 11.64
CA SER A 281 7.97 9.88 12.79
C SER A 281 6.98 10.98 12.43
N THR A 282 6.26 11.50 13.42
CA THR A 282 5.47 12.70 13.19
C THR A 282 6.42 13.85 12.83
N ALA A 283 5.96 14.79 12.03
CA ALA A 283 6.74 15.97 11.66
C ALA A 283 7.39 16.65 12.87
N ARG A 284 6.64 16.76 13.98
CA ARG A 284 7.16 17.31 15.23
C ARG A 284 8.33 16.51 15.78
N ASN A 285 8.16 15.19 15.93
CA ASN A 285 9.24 14.35 16.49
C ASN A 285 10.47 14.36 15.58
N TRP A 286 10.26 14.37 14.25
CA TRP A 286 11.36 14.47 13.31
C TRP A 286 12.12 15.78 13.43
N ALA A 287 11.41 16.90 13.58
CA ALA A 287 12.01 18.22 13.69
C ALA A 287 12.68 18.49 15.06
N THR A 288 12.11 17.98 16.15
CA THR A 288 12.53 18.40 17.51
C THR A 288 12.90 17.25 18.45
N GLY A 289 12.61 16.00 18.08
CA GLY A 289 12.78 14.86 18.99
C GLY A 289 14.21 14.33 19.09
N TYR A 290 15.09 14.70 18.14
CA TYR A 290 16.45 14.19 18.06
C TYR A 290 17.52 15.17 18.53
N ASP A 291 17.14 16.14 19.36
CA ASP A 291 18.07 17.02 20.08
C ASP A 291 18.40 16.41 21.44
N PHE A 292 19.44 15.57 21.48
CA PHE A 292 19.95 14.92 22.68
C PHE A 292 21.46 14.58 22.53
N PRO A 293 22.21 14.36 23.61
CA PRO A 293 23.68 14.29 23.57
C PRO A 293 24.22 13.33 22.53
N ALA A 294 23.76 12.06 22.50
CA ALA A 294 24.30 11.09 21.56
C ALA A 294 24.01 11.45 20.09
N ALA A 295 22.88 12.07 19.78
CA ALA A 295 22.58 12.56 18.44
C ALA A 295 23.46 13.76 18.06
N ASN A 296 23.68 14.67 19.00
CA ASN A 296 24.54 15.84 18.81
C ASN A 296 26.02 15.47 18.68
N ASP A 297 26.44 14.39 19.33
CA ASP A 297 27.78 13.79 19.22
C ASP A 297 27.97 12.93 17.96
N GLY A 298 26.92 12.74 17.13
CA GLY A 298 27.00 12.03 15.85
C GLY A 298 26.78 10.52 15.93
N PHE A 299 26.42 9.97 17.10
CA PHE A 299 26.13 8.54 17.28
C PHE A 299 24.75 8.11 16.80
N VAL A 300 23.88 9.05 16.46
CA VAL A 300 22.56 8.79 15.87
C VAL A 300 22.46 9.47 14.52
N LYS A 301 22.11 8.69 13.51
CA LYS A 301 21.86 9.18 12.16
C LYS A 301 20.38 9.31 11.88
N ARG A 302 20.05 10.28 11.05
CA ARG A 302 18.72 10.45 10.46
C ARG A 302 18.86 10.46 8.95
N LEU A 303 18.04 9.65 8.27
CA LEU A 303 17.96 9.60 6.82
C LEU A 303 16.52 9.86 6.38
N GLU A 304 16.37 10.58 5.30
CA GLU A 304 15.13 10.66 4.53
C GLU A 304 15.43 9.98 3.19
N ILE A 305 14.87 8.78 2.99
CA ILE A 305 15.11 7.96 1.81
C ILE A 305 13.96 8.21 0.87
N PRO A 306 14.21 8.71 -0.36
CA PRO A 306 13.19 8.79 -1.40
C PRO A 306 12.54 7.43 -1.62
N ASP A 307 11.24 7.41 -1.86
CA ASP A 307 10.47 6.20 -2.10
C ASP A 307 9.57 6.43 -3.32
N GLY A 308 9.77 5.65 -4.38
CA GLY A 308 8.98 5.71 -5.62
C GLY A 308 7.60 5.08 -5.52
N GLN A 309 7.19 4.59 -4.33
CA GLN A 309 5.85 4.06 -4.14
C GLN A 309 4.79 5.17 -4.31
N PRO A 310 3.66 4.87 -4.98
CA PRO A 310 2.56 5.81 -5.03
C PRO A 310 2.10 6.21 -3.63
N ALA A 311 2.00 7.51 -3.39
CA ALA A 311 1.61 8.03 -2.07
C ALA A 311 0.10 7.93 -1.83
N GLY A 312 -0.69 7.76 -2.89
CA GLY A 312 -2.15 7.80 -2.83
C GLY A 312 -2.69 9.17 -2.39
N MET A 313 -3.98 9.23 -2.04
CA MET A 313 -4.65 10.46 -1.65
C MET A 313 -5.16 10.37 -0.22
N GLN A 314 -4.57 11.10 0.72
CA GLN A 314 -5.19 11.44 1.99
C GLN A 314 -5.90 12.79 1.86
N ALA A 315 -7.14 12.90 2.29
CA ALA A 315 -7.93 14.11 2.05
C ALA A 315 -9.08 14.30 3.04
N TYR A 316 -9.66 15.52 3.06
CA TYR A 316 -11.02 15.71 3.55
C TYR A 316 -11.99 15.27 2.45
N VAL A 317 -12.68 14.17 2.67
CA VAL A 317 -13.62 13.57 1.71
C VAL A 317 -15.00 14.16 1.91
N MET A 318 -15.56 14.75 0.86
CA MET A 318 -16.92 15.30 0.84
C MET A 318 -17.90 14.21 0.42
N ASN A 319 -18.98 14.04 1.16
CA ASN A 319 -19.98 13.02 0.89
C ASN A 319 -21.02 13.55 -0.11
N LEU A 320 -20.93 13.16 -1.38
CA LEU A 320 -21.82 13.58 -2.45
C LEU A 320 -23.26 13.05 -2.31
N ARG A 321 -23.51 12.11 -1.41
CA ARG A 321 -24.90 11.71 -1.06
C ARG A 321 -25.66 12.82 -0.32
N ARG A 322 -24.95 13.88 0.08
CA ARG A 322 -25.53 15.10 0.65
C ARG A 322 -25.69 16.14 -0.44
N ASP A 323 -26.90 16.60 -0.72
CA ASP A 323 -27.26 17.53 -1.80
C ASP A 323 -26.37 18.76 -1.86
N LYS A 324 -25.96 19.29 -0.70
CA LYS A 324 -25.07 20.45 -0.60
C LYS A 324 -23.75 20.30 -1.33
N PHE A 325 -23.24 19.07 -1.54
CA PHE A 325 -21.97 18.82 -2.22
C PHE A 325 -22.13 18.48 -3.71
N GLN A 326 -23.32 18.53 -4.28
CA GLN A 326 -23.53 18.21 -5.70
C GLN A 326 -22.93 19.28 -6.64
N ASP A 327 -22.93 20.55 -6.25
CA ASP A 327 -22.35 21.62 -7.08
C ASP A 327 -20.83 21.63 -6.99
N VAL A 328 -20.17 21.43 -8.13
CA VAL A 328 -18.70 21.42 -8.25
C VAL A 328 -18.06 22.75 -7.83
N ARG A 329 -18.77 23.88 -8.00
CA ARG A 329 -18.28 25.21 -7.62
C ARG A 329 -18.16 25.37 -6.11
N LEU A 330 -19.08 24.76 -5.34
CA LEU A 330 -18.93 24.68 -3.88
C LEU A 330 -17.69 23.84 -3.52
N ARG A 331 -17.51 22.66 -4.13
CA ARG A 331 -16.37 21.78 -3.83
C ARG A 331 -15.04 22.47 -4.17
N GLU A 332 -14.96 23.18 -5.30
CA GLU A 332 -13.80 23.98 -5.67
C GLU A 332 -13.54 25.12 -4.67
N ALA A 333 -14.58 25.83 -4.24
CA ALA A 333 -14.48 26.89 -3.23
C ALA A 333 -13.95 26.35 -1.87
N LEU A 334 -14.39 25.15 -1.47
CA LEU A 334 -13.88 24.49 -0.25
C LEU A 334 -12.40 24.11 -0.37
N ASN A 335 -11.94 23.67 -1.57
CA ASN A 335 -10.53 23.42 -1.84
C ASN A 335 -9.68 24.68 -1.72
N LEU A 336 -10.17 25.81 -2.25
CA LEU A 336 -9.51 27.12 -2.16
C LEU A 336 -9.41 27.65 -0.73
N ALA A 337 -10.31 27.21 0.17
CA ALA A 337 -10.29 27.59 1.57
C ALA A 337 -9.21 26.86 2.38
N PHE A 338 -8.65 25.76 1.88
CA PHE A 338 -7.61 24.98 2.56
C PHE A 338 -6.23 25.58 2.33
N ASP A 339 -5.58 26.04 3.39
CA ASP A 339 -4.27 26.66 3.36
C ASP A 339 -3.19 25.68 3.83
N PHE A 340 -2.75 24.81 2.92
CA PHE A 340 -1.72 23.81 3.19
C PHE A 340 -0.38 24.46 3.55
N GLU A 341 0.04 25.52 2.84
CA GLU A 341 1.33 26.16 3.07
C GLU A 341 1.45 26.71 4.51
N TRP A 342 0.38 27.32 5.00
CA TRP A 342 0.34 27.76 6.37
C TRP A 342 0.43 26.58 7.35
N LEU A 343 -0.31 25.49 7.08
CA LEU A 343 -0.27 24.28 7.92
C LEU A 343 1.12 23.66 7.91
N ASN A 344 1.72 23.50 6.74
CA ASN A 344 3.03 22.88 6.57
C ASN A 344 4.10 23.66 7.32
N LYS A 345 4.11 24.99 7.17
CA LYS A 345 5.05 25.86 7.85
C LYS A 345 4.86 25.87 9.38
N ASN A 346 3.62 26.00 9.87
CA ASN A 346 3.37 26.32 11.28
C ASN A 346 3.09 25.09 12.16
N LEU A 347 2.56 23.99 11.58
CA LEU A 347 2.22 22.78 12.33
C LEU A 347 3.10 21.58 11.96
N PHE A 348 3.67 21.56 10.76
CA PHE A 348 4.40 20.41 10.24
C PHE A 348 5.89 20.68 9.95
N TYR A 349 6.41 21.85 10.34
CA TYR A 349 7.84 22.17 10.22
C TYR A 349 8.37 22.09 8.77
N GLY A 350 7.52 22.28 7.76
CA GLY A 350 7.89 22.13 6.36
C GLY A 350 8.09 20.67 5.90
N ALA A 351 7.59 19.72 6.67
CA ALA A 351 7.95 18.30 6.54
C ALA A 351 7.23 17.54 5.45
N TYR A 352 6.16 18.07 4.90
CA TYR A 352 5.29 17.37 3.94
C TYR A 352 5.19 18.11 2.62
N GLN A 353 4.76 17.37 1.59
CA GLN A 353 4.32 17.92 0.31
C GLN A 353 2.80 17.84 0.23
N ARG A 354 2.18 18.84 -0.43
CA ARG A 354 0.75 18.77 -0.73
C ARG A 354 0.49 17.67 -1.74
N THR A 355 -0.50 16.83 -1.48
CA THR A 355 -0.95 15.85 -2.46
C THR A 355 -1.77 16.55 -3.53
N HIS A 356 -1.46 16.32 -4.81
CA HIS A 356 -2.17 16.92 -5.94
C HIS A 356 -2.87 15.89 -6.82
N SER A 357 -2.54 14.60 -6.69
CA SER A 357 -3.04 13.51 -7.50
C SER A 357 -3.51 12.36 -6.62
N TYR A 358 -4.49 11.58 -7.08
CA TYR A 358 -4.87 10.33 -6.43
C TYR A 358 -3.78 9.26 -6.57
N PHE A 359 -2.90 9.42 -7.56
CA PHE A 359 -1.73 8.59 -7.81
C PHE A 359 -0.41 9.35 -7.56
N ALA A 360 -0.41 10.27 -6.57
CA ALA A 360 0.75 11.10 -6.27
C ALA A 360 2.03 10.26 -6.08
N ASN A 361 3.18 10.85 -6.41
CA ASN A 361 4.50 10.22 -6.36
C ASN A 361 4.64 9.01 -7.31
N SER A 362 3.96 9.03 -8.45
CA SER A 362 4.09 8.00 -9.48
C SER A 362 3.83 8.55 -10.89
N GLU A 363 4.23 7.82 -11.90
CA GLU A 363 4.00 8.11 -13.31
C GLU A 363 2.51 8.09 -13.70
N MET A 364 1.68 7.49 -12.87
CA MET A 364 0.22 7.44 -13.02
C MET A 364 -0.48 8.76 -12.66
N ALA A 365 0.23 9.72 -12.05
CA ALA A 365 -0.31 11.04 -11.76
C ALA A 365 -0.50 11.84 -13.05
N ALA A 366 -1.70 12.38 -13.28
CA ALA A 366 -1.94 13.29 -14.40
C ALA A 366 -1.23 14.63 -14.19
N GLU A 367 -0.61 15.16 -15.24
CA GLU A 367 0.10 16.43 -15.22
C GLU A 367 -0.27 17.27 -16.45
N GLY A 368 -0.07 18.57 -16.36
CA GLY A 368 -0.24 19.50 -17.48
C GLY A 368 -1.56 19.31 -18.25
N LEU A 369 -1.51 19.50 -19.56
CA LEU A 369 -2.59 19.16 -20.49
C LEU A 369 -2.66 17.64 -20.72
N PRO A 370 -3.83 17.09 -21.07
CA PRO A 370 -3.93 15.68 -21.41
C PRO A 370 -3.04 15.35 -22.61
N SER A 371 -2.35 14.21 -22.54
CA SER A 371 -1.61 13.65 -23.68
C SER A 371 -2.57 13.14 -24.76
N ASP A 372 -2.05 12.89 -25.98
CA ASP A 372 -2.86 12.30 -27.06
C ASP A 372 -3.45 10.94 -26.65
N ALA A 373 -2.73 10.16 -25.85
CA ALA A 373 -3.19 8.87 -25.34
C ALA A 373 -4.33 9.04 -24.31
N GLU A 374 -4.22 9.99 -23.37
CA GLU A 374 -5.32 10.34 -22.46
C GLU A 374 -6.54 10.85 -23.24
N LEU A 375 -6.33 11.72 -24.23
CA LEU A 375 -7.40 12.24 -25.09
C LEU A 375 -8.15 11.12 -25.81
N ALA A 376 -7.46 10.08 -26.31
CA ALA A 376 -8.11 8.94 -26.95
C ALA A 376 -9.09 8.21 -26.01
N LEU A 377 -8.82 8.19 -24.69
CA LEU A 377 -9.72 7.62 -23.68
C LEU A 377 -10.84 8.60 -23.28
N LEU A 378 -10.58 9.90 -23.28
CA LEU A 378 -11.51 10.93 -22.78
C LEU A 378 -12.49 11.43 -23.87
N GLU A 379 -12.08 11.48 -25.14
CA GLU A 379 -12.90 12.01 -26.25
C GLU A 379 -14.25 11.31 -26.41
N PRO A 380 -14.39 9.97 -26.23
CA PRO A 380 -15.71 9.33 -26.27
C PRO A 380 -16.69 9.86 -25.23
N HIS A 381 -16.20 10.54 -24.20
CA HIS A 381 -16.98 11.06 -23.09
C HIS A 381 -17.07 12.60 -23.07
N ARG A 382 -16.68 13.27 -24.16
CA ARG A 382 -16.58 14.75 -24.23
C ARG A 382 -17.85 15.44 -23.79
N ASP A 383 -19.02 14.96 -24.22
CA ASP A 383 -20.32 15.57 -23.88
C ASP A 383 -20.69 15.44 -22.38
N ALA A 384 -20.07 14.48 -21.67
CA ALA A 384 -20.32 14.22 -20.26
C ALA A 384 -19.27 14.84 -19.33
N LEU A 385 -18.19 15.39 -19.88
CA LEU A 385 -17.09 15.97 -19.12
C LEU A 385 -17.02 17.50 -19.31
N PRO A 386 -16.61 18.26 -18.28
CA PRO A 386 -16.33 19.69 -18.43
C PRO A 386 -15.20 19.95 -19.44
N GLU A 387 -15.34 21.01 -20.26
CA GLU A 387 -14.34 21.37 -21.27
C GLU A 387 -12.92 21.49 -20.68
N ARG A 388 -12.80 21.99 -19.46
CA ARG A 388 -11.52 22.12 -18.74
C ARG A 388 -10.73 20.82 -18.55
N VAL A 389 -11.37 19.67 -18.69
CA VAL A 389 -10.68 18.36 -18.68
C VAL A 389 -9.75 18.22 -19.88
N PHE A 390 -10.12 18.83 -21.01
CA PHE A 390 -9.45 18.71 -22.31
C PHE A 390 -8.46 19.83 -22.60
N ASP A 391 -8.73 21.05 -22.10
CA ASP A 391 -8.04 22.27 -22.51
C ASP A 391 -7.29 23.00 -21.38
N SER A 392 -7.43 22.55 -20.15
CA SER A 392 -6.83 23.20 -18.99
C SER A 392 -5.74 22.34 -18.35
N PRO A 393 -4.58 22.93 -17.97
CA PRO A 393 -3.48 22.16 -17.40
C PRO A 393 -3.73 21.72 -15.97
N LEU A 394 -3.13 20.58 -15.58
CA LEU A 394 -2.96 20.17 -14.20
C LEU A 394 -1.47 20.39 -13.79
N PRO A 395 -1.15 20.62 -12.51
CA PRO A 395 -2.06 20.79 -11.37
C PRO A 395 -3.01 21.97 -11.57
N ILE A 396 -4.20 21.87 -10.94
CA ILE A 396 -5.21 22.93 -11.05
C ILE A 396 -4.63 24.22 -10.49
N ASP A 397 -4.62 25.26 -11.32
CA ASP A 397 -3.99 26.54 -10.98
C ASP A 397 -4.80 27.24 -9.88
N MET A 398 -4.24 27.25 -8.68
CA MET A 398 -4.82 27.91 -7.51
C MET A 398 -3.99 29.14 -7.18
N PRO A 399 -4.60 30.33 -6.96
CA PRO A 399 -3.86 31.49 -6.53
C PRO A 399 -3.00 31.19 -5.30
N GLU A 400 -1.72 31.54 -5.33
CA GLU A 400 -0.80 31.31 -4.20
C GLU A 400 -1.21 32.12 -2.96
N GLU A 401 -1.63 33.37 -3.16
CA GLU A 401 -2.00 34.29 -2.10
C GLU A 401 -3.32 33.90 -1.41
N PRO A 402 -3.34 33.68 -0.07
CA PRO A 402 -4.54 33.25 0.65
C PRO A 402 -5.76 34.15 0.45
N ARG A 403 -5.56 35.46 0.29
CA ARG A 403 -6.64 36.41 0.02
C ARG A 403 -7.21 36.22 -1.40
N ALA A 404 -6.38 35.95 -2.39
CA ALA A 404 -6.81 35.71 -3.76
C ALA A 404 -7.60 34.39 -3.84
N ARG A 405 -7.15 33.33 -3.14
CA ARG A 405 -7.89 32.07 -3.04
C ARG A 405 -9.29 32.26 -2.45
N LEU A 406 -9.42 32.96 -1.33
CA LEU A 406 -10.72 33.21 -0.71
C LEU A 406 -11.62 34.12 -1.56
N ARG A 407 -11.05 35.06 -2.33
CA ARG A 407 -11.80 35.86 -3.29
C ARG A 407 -12.38 35.01 -4.41
N ARG A 408 -11.54 34.14 -5.00
CA ARG A 408 -12.00 33.20 -6.03
C ARG A 408 -13.06 32.23 -5.50
N ALA A 409 -12.89 31.73 -4.27
CA ALA A 409 -13.91 30.92 -3.60
C ALA A 409 -15.24 31.68 -3.45
N HIS A 410 -15.19 32.96 -3.07
CA HIS A 410 -16.39 33.80 -2.98
C HIS A 410 -17.08 34.01 -4.34
N GLU A 411 -16.31 34.22 -5.40
CA GLU A 411 -16.82 34.34 -6.76
C GLU A 411 -17.55 33.06 -7.19
N LEU A 412 -16.94 31.90 -7.02
CA LEU A 412 -17.54 30.59 -7.33
C LEU A 412 -18.85 30.36 -6.56
N LEU A 413 -18.88 30.70 -5.27
CA LEU A 413 -20.09 30.59 -4.47
C LEU A 413 -21.20 31.52 -4.98
N THR A 414 -20.84 32.75 -5.38
CA THR A 414 -21.80 33.69 -5.95
C THR A 414 -22.33 33.22 -7.31
N GLU A 415 -21.45 32.71 -8.18
CA GLU A 415 -21.81 32.08 -9.46
C GLU A 415 -22.72 30.87 -9.28
N ALA A 416 -22.57 30.13 -8.16
CA ALA A 416 -23.40 29.00 -7.79
C ALA A 416 -24.77 29.39 -7.18
N GLY A 417 -25.05 30.71 -7.04
CA GLY A 417 -26.31 31.21 -6.54
C GLY A 417 -26.38 31.35 -5.02
N TYR A 418 -25.26 31.19 -4.30
CA TYR A 418 -25.22 31.47 -2.87
C TYR A 418 -25.28 32.98 -2.62
N THR A 419 -25.91 33.37 -1.53
CA THR A 419 -26.05 34.76 -1.10
C THR A 419 -25.55 34.97 0.32
N TYR A 420 -25.42 36.22 0.77
CA TYR A 420 -24.97 36.53 2.12
C TYR A 420 -26.09 37.22 2.91
N ARG A 421 -26.32 36.75 4.13
CA ARG A 421 -27.27 37.36 5.10
C ARG A 421 -26.62 37.34 6.49
N ASP A 422 -26.47 38.49 7.10
CA ASP A 422 -25.91 38.67 8.45
C ASP A 422 -24.53 37.98 8.63
N GLY A 423 -23.68 38.04 7.59
CA GLY A 423 -22.36 37.42 7.59
C GLY A 423 -22.36 35.89 7.41
N GLN A 424 -23.50 35.31 7.12
CA GLN A 424 -23.66 33.87 6.83
C GLN A 424 -23.87 33.64 5.34
N LEU A 425 -23.27 32.57 4.82
CA LEU A 425 -23.50 32.09 3.47
C LEU A 425 -24.83 31.32 3.43
N ILE A 426 -25.73 31.76 2.57
CA ILE A 426 -27.08 31.21 2.40
C ILE A 426 -27.10 30.41 1.11
N THR A 427 -27.55 29.16 1.17
CA THR A 427 -27.73 28.29 0.01
C THR A 427 -28.82 28.87 -0.94
N PRO A 428 -28.88 28.40 -2.19
CA PRO A 428 -29.95 28.75 -3.11
C PRO A 428 -31.36 28.45 -2.56
N ASP A 429 -31.49 27.47 -1.65
CA ASP A 429 -32.76 27.09 -0.98
C ASP A 429 -33.10 28.00 0.22
N GLY A 430 -32.24 28.99 0.51
CA GLY A 430 -32.51 30.00 1.55
C GLY A 430 -32.03 29.64 2.97
N GLU A 431 -31.29 28.53 3.14
CA GLU A 431 -30.78 28.05 4.42
C GLU A 431 -29.30 28.41 4.63
N PRO A 432 -28.86 28.67 5.88
CA PRO A 432 -27.44 28.86 6.15
C PRO A 432 -26.62 27.59 5.85
N LEU A 433 -25.52 27.71 5.09
CA LEU A 433 -24.64 26.56 4.81
C LEU A 433 -23.88 26.14 6.07
N ARG A 434 -24.10 24.89 6.46
CA ARG A 434 -23.45 24.25 7.62
C ARG A 434 -22.71 22.99 7.20
N LEU A 435 -21.49 22.83 7.71
CA LEU A 435 -20.63 21.67 7.44
C LEU A 435 -20.16 21.05 8.75
N GLU A 436 -20.19 19.72 8.83
CA GLU A 436 -19.64 18.94 9.94
C GLU A 436 -18.41 18.15 9.46
N VAL A 437 -17.29 18.28 10.17
CA VAL A 437 -16.13 17.40 10.00
C VAL A 437 -16.17 16.35 11.11
N LEU A 438 -16.41 15.10 10.75
CA LEU A 438 -16.46 13.97 11.67
C LEU A 438 -15.06 13.39 11.88
N LEU A 439 -14.63 13.26 13.14
CA LEU A 439 -13.33 12.73 13.56
C LEU A 439 -13.51 11.68 14.65
N HIS A 440 -12.52 10.77 14.76
CA HIS A 440 -12.36 9.87 15.92
C HIS A 440 -11.10 10.17 16.73
N ASP A 441 -10.25 11.08 16.25
CA ASP A 441 -8.97 11.41 16.85
C ASP A 441 -8.87 12.92 17.11
N THR A 442 -8.77 13.30 18.36
CA THR A 442 -8.64 14.71 18.78
C THR A 442 -7.36 15.38 18.27
N ARG A 443 -6.33 14.61 17.93
CA ARG A 443 -5.08 15.14 17.36
C ARG A 443 -5.31 15.86 16.03
N PHE A 444 -6.34 15.48 15.28
CA PHE A 444 -6.71 16.11 14.01
C PHE A 444 -7.45 17.45 14.19
N GLU A 445 -8.02 17.75 15.36
CA GLU A 445 -8.76 19.01 15.59
C GLU A 445 -7.90 20.24 15.27
N ARG A 446 -6.64 20.25 15.73
CA ARG A 446 -5.69 21.36 15.48
C ARG A 446 -5.41 21.59 14.00
N ILE A 447 -5.60 20.55 13.15
CA ILE A 447 -5.38 20.58 11.70
C ILE A 447 -6.62 21.08 10.99
N VAL A 448 -7.82 20.73 11.48
CA VAL A 448 -9.11 21.16 10.93
C VAL A 448 -9.42 22.62 11.25
N HIS A 449 -9.03 23.11 12.41
CA HIS A 449 -9.34 24.49 12.83
C HIS A 449 -8.90 25.59 11.85
N PRO A 450 -7.72 25.56 11.20
CA PRO A 450 -7.36 26.54 10.17
C PRO A 450 -8.30 26.54 8.96
N LEU A 451 -8.75 25.38 8.50
CA LEU A 451 -9.76 25.26 7.45
C LEU A 451 -11.07 25.93 7.91
N LEU A 452 -11.58 25.60 9.10
CA LEU A 452 -12.83 26.19 9.62
C LEU A 452 -12.75 27.71 9.78
N ARG A 453 -11.57 28.26 10.11
CA ARG A 453 -11.36 29.72 10.15
C ARG A 453 -11.54 30.37 8.77
N ASN A 454 -11.02 29.73 7.72
CA ASN A 454 -11.18 30.23 6.36
C ASN A 454 -12.61 30.05 5.85
N LEU A 455 -13.26 28.94 6.16
CA LEU A 455 -14.69 28.71 5.87
C LEU A 455 -15.57 29.78 6.54
N LYS A 456 -15.27 30.15 7.78
CA LYS A 456 -15.98 31.22 8.47
C LYS A 456 -15.83 32.58 7.78
N ARG A 457 -14.67 32.87 7.15
CA ARG A 457 -14.47 34.09 6.34
C ARG A 457 -15.33 34.11 5.09
N LEU A 458 -15.69 32.93 4.58
CA LEU A 458 -16.65 32.72 3.48
C LEU A 458 -18.10 32.64 3.97
N GLY A 459 -18.36 32.93 5.25
CA GLY A 459 -19.71 32.85 5.83
C GLY A 459 -20.21 31.42 6.09
N ILE A 460 -19.40 30.39 5.89
CA ILE A 460 -19.74 28.98 6.07
C ILE A 460 -19.59 28.61 7.55
N GLN A 461 -20.64 27.99 8.14
CA GLN A 461 -20.61 27.51 9.51
C GLN A 461 -20.04 26.10 9.57
N GLY A 462 -18.76 25.97 9.93
CA GLY A 462 -18.10 24.68 10.13
C GLY A 462 -18.04 24.27 11.60
N LYS A 463 -18.25 22.99 11.89
CA LYS A 463 -18.03 22.41 13.23
C LYS A 463 -17.26 21.08 13.14
N ILE A 464 -16.54 20.76 14.21
CA ILE A 464 -15.90 19.46 14.39
C ILE A 464 -16.81 18.60 15.28
N ARG A 465 -16.95 17.35 14.91
CA ARG A 465 -17.63 16.33 15.70
C ARG A 465 -16.65 15.18 15.98
N VAL A 466 -16.15 15.10 17.21
CA VAL A 466 -15.33 13.96 17.64
C VAL A 466 -16.24 12.93 18.30
N VAL A 467 -16.07 11.67 17.91
CA VAL A 467 -16.79 10.51 18.45
C VAL A 467 -15.79 9.39 18.75
N ASP A 468 -16.19 8.39 19.53
CA ASP A 468 -15.37 7.18 19.72
C ASP A 468 -15.19 6.38 18.41
N VAL A 469 -14.20 5.49 18.40
CA VAL A 469 -13.83 4.73 17.19
C VAL A 469 -15.01 3.87 16.67
N ASN A 470 -15.76 3.21 17.54
CA ASN A 470 -16.88 2.34 17.13
C ASN A 470 -18.00 3.17 16.50
N GLN A 471 -18.34 4.29 17.12
CA GLN A 471 -19.33 5.22 16.57
C GLN A 471 -18.85 5.82 15.23
N TYR A 472 -17.56 6.14 15.12
CA TYR A 472 -16.97 6.63 13.86
C TYR A 472 -17.08 5.59 12.76
N LEU A 473 -16.67 4.34 13.01
CA LEU A 473 -16.75 3.26 12.02
C LEU A 473 -18.19 2.98 11.59
N ASN A 474 -19.14 3.00 12.53
CA ASN A 474 -20.54 2.84 12.21
C ASN A 474 -21.07 3.98 11.32
N ARG A 475 -20.82 5.24 11.69
CA ARG A 475 -21.22 6.40 10.89
C ARG A 475 -20.57 6.43 9.52
N ARG A 476 -19.25 6.11 9.44
CA ARG A 476 -18.53 6.00 8.18
C ARG A 476 -19.13 4.91 7.29
N GLY A 477 -19.39 3.74 7.83
CA GLY A 477 -19.94 2.60 7.06
C GLY A 477 -21.38 2.82 6.58
N ASN A 478 -22.16 3.65 7.29
CA ASN A 478 -23.51 4.05 6.88
C ASN A 478 -23.53 5.40 6.13
N PHE A 479 -22.37 5.97 5.82
CA PHE A 479 -22.21 7.26 5.14
C PHE A 479 -22.91 8.43 5.84
N ASP A 480 -23.04 8.37 7.19
CA ASP A 480 -23.63 9.41 8.00
C ASP A 480 -22.60 10.48 8.41
N PHE A 481 -22.14 11.23 7.43
CA PHE A 481 -21.22 12.35 7.61
C PHE A 481 -21.38 13.38 6.48
N ASP A 482 -20.92 14.62 6.73
CA ASP A 482 -20.71 15.60 5.68
C ASP A 482 -19.28 15.46 5.11
N ILE A 483 -18.29 15.58 6.00
CA ILE A 483 -16.87 15.52 5.67
C ILE A 483 -16.16 14.60 6.67
N ILE A 484 -15.29 13.71 6.19
CA ILE A 484 -14.38 12.89 7.01
C ILE A 484 -12.95 13.03 6.50
N VAL A 485 -11.96 12.61 7.31
CA VAL A 485 -10.61 12.33 6.81
C VAL A 485 -10.62 10.92 6.26
N GLY A 486 -10.32 10.78 4.99
CA GLY A 486 -10.24 9.50 4.28
C GLY A 486 -8.94 9.36 3.52
N SER A 487 -8.60 8.12 3.18
CA SER A 487 -7.43 7.80 2.36
C SER A 487 -7.84 6.85 1.24
N PHE A 488 -7.26 7.06 0.06
CA PHE A 488 -7.35 6.20 -1.10
C PHE A 488 -5.92 5.74 -1.41
N PRO A 489 -5.46 4.64 -0.75
CA PRO A 489 -4.12 4.11 -0.98
C PRO A 489 -4.01 3.60 -2.42
N GLN A 490 -2.81 3.71 -2.98
CA GLN A 490 -2.52 3.20 -4.32
C GLN A 490 -1.31 2.29 -4.29
N SER A 491 -1.33 1.29 -5.14
CA SER A 491 -0.17 0.46 -5.44
C SER A 491 0.51 0.94 -6.72
N ALA A 492 1.69 0.43 -6.99
CA ALA A 492 2.35 0.66 -8.27
C ALA A 492 1.60 -0.04 -9.44
N SER A 493 0.70 -0.99 -9.14
CA SER A 493 -0.21 -1.63 -10.10
C SER A 493 -1.64 -1.59 -9.54
N PRO A 494 -2.37 -0.46 -9.69
CA PRO A 494 -3.76 -0.38 -9.28
C PRO A 494 -4.63 -1.33 -10.13
N GLY A 495 -5.57 -2.00 -9.46
CA GLY A 495 -6.40 -3.04 -10.06
C GLY A 495 -7.85 -2.99 -9.59
N ASN A 496 -8.38 -4.16 -9.16
CA ASN A 496 -9.79 -4.34 -8.80
C ASN A 496 -10.28 -3.46 -7.64
N GLU A 497 -9.38 -3.00 -6.74
CA GLU A 497 -9.72 -2.08 -5.66
C GLU A 497 -10.22 -0.72 -6.16
N GLN A 498 -9.88 -0.33 -7.39
CA GLN A 498 -10.36 0.91 -8.00
C GLN A 498 -11.89 0.91 -8.18
N ARG A 499 -12.48 -0.28 -8.44
CA ARG A 499 -13.95 -0.41 -8.46
C ARG A 499 -14.57 -0.05 -7.12
N GLU A 500 -13.95 -0.47 -6.00
CA GLU A 500 -14.45 -0.18 -4.66
C GLU A 500 -14.30 1.31 -4.28
N PHE A 501 -13.25 1.97 -4.75
CA PHE A 501 -13.02 3.39 -4.47
C PHE A 501 -13.95 4.30 -5.27
N TRP A 502 -14.17 4.00 -6.56
CA TRP A 502 -14.77 4.93 -7.50
C TRP A 502 -16.06 4.42 -8.16
N GLY A 503 -16.28 3.13 -8.20
CA GLY A 503 -17.37 2.52 -8.97
C GLY A 503 -18.77 2.90 -8.46
N SER A 504 -19.66 3.26 -9.37
CA SER A 504 -21.05 3.64 -9.09
C SER A 504 -21.83 2.57 -8.32
N LYS A 505 -21.55 1.28 -8.58
CA LYS A 505 -22.13 0.13 -7.87
C LYS A 505 -21.92 0.20 -6.36
N TYR A 506 -20.82 0.79 -5.92
CA TYR A 506 -20.43 0.86 -4.51
C TYR A 506 -20.85 2.16 -3.83
N ALA A 507 -21.42 3.11 -4.58
CA ALA A 507 -21.83 4.41 -4.03
C ALA A 507 -22.80 4.29 -2.85
N HIS A 508 -23.72 3.31 -2.87
CA HIS A 508 -24.71 3.09 -1.81
C HIS A 508 -24.54 1.76 -1.07
N ALA A 509 -23.49 0.98 -1.39
CA ALA A 509 -23.22 -0.28 -0.71
C ALA A 509 -22.67 0.01 0.71
N PRO A 510 -23.36 -0.42 1.79
CA PRO A 510 -22.89 -0.16 3.14
C PRO A 510 -21.47 -0.67 3.37
N GLN A 511 -20.67 0.09 4.10
CA GLN A 511 -19.28 -0.19 4.43
C GLN A 511 -18.31 -0.20 3.24
N SER A 512 -18.73 0.16 2.03
CA SER A 512 -17.86 0.25 0.86
C SER A 512 -16.77 1.32 1.04
N SER A 513 -15.75 1.22 0.20
CA SER A 513 -14.64 2.19 0.14
C SER A 513 -14.94 3.40 -0.76
N ASN A 514 -16.10 3.45 -1.44
CA ASN A 514 -16.55 4.63 -2.18
C ASN A 514 -17.08 5.70 -1.19
N LEU A 515 -16.16 6.28 -0.42
CA LEU A 515 -16.46 7.25 0.63
C LEU A 515 -17.08 8.53 0.09
N ILE A 516 -16.75 8.88 -1.13
CA ILE A 516 -17.26 10.08 -1.83
C ILE A 516 -18.75 9.91 -2.17
N GLY A 517 -19.19 8.70 -2.53
CA GLY A 517 -20.51 8.46 -3.09
C GLY A 517 -20.54 8.81 -4.57
N LEU A 518 -19.50 8.44 -5.30
CA LEU A 518 -19.40 8.66 -6.74
C LEU A 518 -20.36 7.77 -7.51
N GLU A 519 -21.12 8.38 -8.41
CA GLU A 519 -21.95 7.73 -9.42
C GLU A 519 -21.68 8.44 -10.75
N ASN A 520 -20.72 7.95 -11.50
CA ASN A 520 -20.32 8.57 -12.76
C ASN A 520 -19.90 7.51 -13.79
N PRO A 521 -20.70 7.33 -14.87
CA PRO A 521 -20.40 6.33 -15.90
C PRO A 521 -19.06 6.50 -16.61
N VAL A 522 -18.54 7.72 -16.69
CA VAL A 522 -17.22 7.98 -17.29
C VAL A 522 -16.11 7.43 -16.37
N ILE A 523 -16.24 7.63 -15.07
CA ILE A 523 -15.31 7.09 -14.08
C ILE A 523 -15.39 5.56 -14.08
N ASP A 524 -16.60 4.98 -14.17
CA ASP A 524 -16.78 3.52 -14.28
C ASP A 524 -16.04 2.95 -15.49
N ASP A 525 -16.18 3.57 -16.68
CA ASP A 525 -15.47 3.12 -17.91
C ASP A 525 -13.94 3.25 -17.76
N LEU A 526 -13.44 4.35 -17.20
CA LEU A 526 -12.00 4.55 -17.00
C LEU A 526 -11.41 3.55 -16.00
N VAL A 527 -12.16 3.19 -14.95
CA VAL A 527 -11.77 2.14 -13.99
C VAL A 527 -11.65 0.78 -14.69
N GLU A 528 -12.64 0.42 -15.53
CA GLU A 528 -12.57 -0.85 -16.27
C GLU A 528 -11.42 -0.88 -17.28
N ARG A 529 -11.11 0.24 -17.93
CA ARG A 529 -9.95 0.35 -18.82
C ARG A 529 -8.63 0.22 -18.06
N LEU A 530 -8.54 0.81 -16.88
CA LEU A 530 -7.37 0.68 -16.01
C LEU A 530 -7.14 -0.79 -15.63
N ILE A 531 -8.19 -1.49 -15.21
CA ILE A 531 -8.11 -2.89 -14.79
C ILE A 531 -7.78 -3.82 -15.98
N ALA A 532 -8.30 -3.49 -17.17
CA ALA A 532 -8.08 -4.27 -18.39
C ALA A 532 -6.75 -3.98 -19.11
N ALA A 533 -5.95 -3.02 -18.61
CA ALA A 533 -4.70 -2.62 -19.26
C ALA A 533 -3.74 -3.80 -19.44
N ASP A 534 -3.25 -4.01 -20.64
CA ASP A 534 -2.36 -5.14 -20.98
C ASP A 534 -0.87 -4.79 -20.84
N THR A 535 -0.56 -3.51 -20.90
CA THR A 535 0.81 -3.00 -20.80
C THR A 535 0.90 -1.94 -19.71
N ARG A 536 2.13 -1.69 -19.23
CA ARG A 536 2.39 -0.59 -18.27
C ARG A 536 1.96 0.77 -18.84
N ALA A 537 2.24 1.02 -20.11
CA ALA A 537 1.88 2.29 -20.76
C ALA A 537 0.35 2.49 -20.83
N GLU A 538 -0.42 1.44 -21.07
CA GLU A 538 -1.89 1.49 -21.04
C GLU A 538 -2.41 1.74 -19.62
N LEU A 539 -1.81 1.06 -18.60
CA LEU A 539 -2.17 1.29 -17.21
C LEU A 539 -1.92 2.74 -16.79
N ASP A 540 -0.72 3.26 -17.08
CA ASP A 540 -0.36 4.64 -16.75
C ASP A 540 -1.30 5.63 -17.43
N THR A 541 -1.60 5.44 -18.71
CA THR A 541 -2.52 6.29 -19.47
C THR A 541 -3.93 6.27 -18.90
N ALA A 542 -4.46 5.08 -18.56
CA ALA A 542 -5.79 4.94 -17.99
C ALA A 542 -5.87 5.55 -16.59
N ALA A 543 -4.82 5.37 -15.78
CA ALA A 543 -4.72 5.98 -14.45
C ALA A 543 -4.63 7.51 -14.53
N GLN A 544 -3.84 8.06 -15.48
CA GLN A 544 -3.76 9.50 -15.72
C GLN A 544 -5.11 10.08 -16.16
N ALA A 545 -5.81 9.42 -17.09
CA ALA A 545 -7.14 9.86 -17.52
C ALA A 545 -8.15 9.84 -16.34
N LEU A 546 -8.14 8.78 -15.52
CA LEU A 546 -8.97 8.66 -14.32
C LEU A 546 -8.63 9.75 -13.30
N ASP A 547 -7.34 9.96 -12.99
CA ASP A 547 -6.87 10.99 -12.06
C ASP A 547 -7.32 12.39 -12.49
N ARG A 548 -7.20 12.68 -13.78
CA ARG A 548 -7.63 13.98 -14.37
C ARG A 548 -9.11 14.24 -14.15
N VAL A 549 -9.97 13.25 -14.43
CA VAL A 549 -11.43 13.37 -14.24
C VAL A 549 -11.76 13.53 -12.76
N LEU A 550 -11.16 12.71 -11.89
CA LEU A 550 -11.37 12.79 -10.44
C LEU A 550 -10.95 14.17 -9.88
N ARG A 551 -9.82 14.72 -10.33
CA ARG A 551 -9.30 16.01 -9.85
C ARG A 551 -10.19 17.17 -10.28
N TRP A 552 -10.64 17.20 -11.52
CA TRP A 552 -11.58 18.23 -11.99
C TRP A 552 -12.98 18.12 -11.35
N GLY A 553 -13.30 16.99 -10.75
CA GLY A 553 -14.50 16.84 -9.93
C GLY A 553 -14.43 17.50 -8.56
N PHE A 554 -13.24 17.83 -8.03
CA PHE A 554 -13.02 18.41 -6.69
C PHE A 554 -13.75 17.63 -5.59
N TYR A 555 -13.77 16.32 -5.68
CA TYR A 555 -14.51 15.46 -4.74
C TYR A 555 -13.93 15.44 -3.33
N VAL A 556 -12.66 15.80 -3.21
CA VAL A 556 -11.94 15.84 -1.95
C VAL A 556 -11.18 17.17 -1.82
N ILE A 557 -10.79 17.53 -0.60
CA ILE A 557 -9.78 18.55 -0.34
C ILE A 557 -8.49 17.81 -0.04
N PRO A 558 -7.53 17.75 -1.00
CA PRO A 558 -6.29 17.03 -0.83
C PRO A 558 -5.48 17.54 0.36
N GLN A 559 -4.92 16.61 1.13
CA GLN A 559 -4.08 16.92 2.27
C GLN A 559 -2.59 16.87 1.87
N TRP A 560 -1.82 15.96 2.41
CA TRP A 560 -0.36 15.91 2.21
C TRP A 560 0.13 14.46 2.29
N HIS A 561 1.34 14.26 1.78
CA HIS A 561 2.09 13.03 1.93
C HIS A 561 3.55 13.33 2.29
N LEU A 562 4.27 12.30 2.71
CA LEU A 562 5.71 12.31 2.87
C LEU A 562 6.33 11.63 1.64
N PRO A 563 7.22 12.30 0.88
CA PRO A 563 7.76 11.76 -0.38
C PRO A 563 8.89 10.74 -0.16
N GLY A 564 8.87 10.02 0.94
CA GLY A 564 9.89 9.05 1.27
C GLY A 564 9.77 8.51 2.69
N THR A 565 10.71 7.66 3.05
CA THR A 565 10.77 7.01 4.36
C THR A 565 11.79 7.69 5.27
N ARG A 566 11.36 8.07 6.49
CA ARG A 566 12.23 8.65 7.53
C ARG A 566 12.76 7.58 8.46
N LEU A 567 14.09 7.54 8.57
CA LEU A 567 14.80 6.62 9.44
C LEU A 567 15.64 7.38 10.47
N ALA A 568 15.62 6.90 11.71
CA ALA A 568 16.58 7.32 12.74
C ALA A 568 17.14 6.06 13.41
N PHE A 569 18.47 5.99 13.52
CA PHE A 569 19.13 4.80 14.07
C PHE A 569 20.48 5.18 14.73
N TRP A 570 20.88 4.37 15.69
CA TRP A 570 22.22 4.40 16.22
C TRP A 570 23.21 3.96 15.16
N ASP A 571 24.28 4.74 14.94
CA ASP A 571 25.21 4.61 13.80
C ASP A 571 26.10 3.36 13.90
N LYS A 572 25.47 2.19 13.91
CA LYS A 572 26.14 0.89 13.88
C LYS A 572 25.83 0.06 12.65
N PHE A 573 24.98 0.56 11.76
CA PHE A 573 24.54 -0.20 10.58
C PHE A 573 25.26 0.24 9.31
N GLY A 574 25.51 -0.73 8.42
CA GLY A 574 25.93 -0.53 7.06
C GLY A 574 24.82 -0.91 6.08
N TRP A 575 24.87 -0.33 4.90
CA TRP A 575 24.00 -0.61 3.76
C TRP A 575 24.74 -0.33 2.46
N LYS A 576 24.20 -0.79 1.34
CA LYS A 576 24.71 -0.47 0.01
C LYS A 576 23.87 0.63 -0.63
N GLU A 577 24.52 1.60 -1.25
CA GLU A 577 23.87 2.63 -2.07
C GLU A 577 23.95 2.28 -3.56
N PRO A 578 22.97 2.74 -4.37
CA PRO A 578 21.77 3.47 -3.95
C PRO A 578 20.77 2.57 -3.23
N PHE A 579 19.89 3.19 -2.43
CA PHE A 579 18.72 2.50 -1.89
C PHE A 579 17.80 2.03 -3.02
N PRO A 580 17.01 0.97 -2.81
CA PRO A 580 15.99 0.56 -3.77
C PRO A 580 15.01 1.69 -4.07
N GLU A 581 14.51 1.72 -5.30
CA GLU A 581 13.60 2.78 -5.77
C GLU A 581 12.21 2.70 -5.12
N TYR A 582 11.70 1.47 -4.90
CA TYR A 582 10.33 1.25 -4.44
C TYR A 582 10.26 0.63 -3.04
N GLY A 583 10.96 1.25 -2.10
CA GLY A 583 10.89 0.88 -0.70
C GLY A 583 12.23 0.56 -0.05
N LEU A 584 12.18 0.35 1.25
CA LEU A 584 13.35 0.06 2.07
C LEU A 584 13.48 -1.45 2.29
N ASP A 585 14.62 -2.04 1.92
CA ASP A 585 15.00 -3.42 2.26
C ASP A 585 15.96 -3.44 3.46
N LEU A 586 15.41 -3.59 4.66
CA LEU A 586 16.22 -3.70 5.87
C LEU A 586 16.96 -5.05 5.98
N ASP A 587 16.53 -6.07 5.26
CA ASP A 587 17.19 -7.36 5.26
C ASP A 587 18.56 -7.29 4.57
N ALA A 588 18.78 -6.30 3.68
CA ALA A 588 20.04 -6.01 3.04
C ALA A 588 21.04 -5.24 3.94
N TRP A 589 20.62 -4.78 5.12
CA TRP A 589 21.47 -4.06 6.05
C TRP A 589 22.32 -5.04 6.89
N TRP A 590 23.43 -4.54 7.44
CA TRP A 590 24.30 -5.29 8.33
C TRP A 590 24.74 -4.46 9.53
N VAL A 591 25.21 -5.10 10.58
CA VAL A 591 25.88 -4.42 11.69
C VAL A 591 27.37 -4.28 11.35
N ASP A 592 27.86 -3.06 11.30
CA ASP A 592 29.29 -2.76 11.15
C ASP A 592 30.01 -2.99 12.48
N PRO A 593 30.95 -3.93 12.60
CA PRO A 593 31.56 -4.29 13.89
C PRO A 593 32.32 -3.16 14.56
N GLN A 594 32.97 -2.28 13.77
CA GLN A 594 33.75 -1.17 14.32
C GLN A 594 32.84 -0.07 14.86
N ARG A 595 31.82 0.29 14.10
CA ARG A 595 30.82 1.28 14.53
C ARG A 595 29.98 0.76 15.71
N ALA A 596 29.62 -0.52 15.70
CA ALA A 596 28.91 -1.15 16.82
C ALA A 596 29.70 -1.01 18.13
N THR A 597 31.00 -1.31 18.13
CA THR A 597 31.86 -1.14 19.31
C THR A 597 31.88 0.30 19.82
N GLN A 598 31.92 1.30 18.93
CA GLN A 598 31.89 2.72 19.31
C GLN A 598 30.54 3.12 19.91
N VAL A 599 29.45 2.67 19.32
CA VAL A 599 28.08 2.91 19.83
C VAL A 599 27.90 2.28 21.20
N GLU A 600 28.30 1.02 21.39
CA GLU A 600 28.22 0.32 22.69
C GLU A 600 29.05 1.02 23.78
N ALA A 601 30.26 1.47 23.46
CA ALA A 601 31.08 2.25 24.38
C ALA A 601 30.38 3.55 24.82
N ARG A 602 29.69 4.23 23.90
CA ARG A 602 28.93 5.45 24.19
C ARG A 602 27.68 5.17 25.02
N GLN A 603 26.96 4.08 24.74
CA GLN A 603 25.77 3.68 25.50
C GLN A 603 26.10 3.27 26.92
N ASN A 604 27.23 2.57 27.13
CA ASN A 604 27.69 2.09 28.44
C ASN A 604 28.44 3.16 29.27
N GLY A 605 28.90 4.22 28.64
CA GLY A 605 29.66 5.31 29.28
C GLY A 605 28.80 6.45 29.84
N ASN A 606 27.47 6.31 29.76
CA ASN A 606 26.49 7.18 30.41
C ASN A 606 26.11 6.60 31.81
#